data_e1ee3ba7d62a391169cd21c67b1040f3
#
_entry.id   e1ee3ba7d62a391169cd21c67b1040f3
#
_cell.length_a   1.000
_cell.length_b   1.000
_cell.length_c   1.000
_cell.angle_alpha   90.00
_cell.angle_beta   90.00
_cell.angle_gamma   90.00
#
_symmetry.space_group_name_H-M   'P 1'
#
loop_
_entity.id
_entity.type
_entity.pdbx_description
1 polymer ?
#
loop_
_entity_poly.entity_id
_entity_poly.type
_entity_poly.pdbx_seq_one_letter_code
_entity_poly.pdbx_strand_id
1 'polypeptide(L)'
;MESKWHEIELRVRYSETDAMQVVYHANYLNWFEIGRTEMMRNTGAPYRELEEAGILLPVIEARAFYHSPARYDDLIIIRTRLTEARVKVKFEYEIVRQSDAQLLVNGYTVHAWVNRDMKPIQLRKAAPEIYNAILGFLTEN
;
A
#
# COMPACT_ATOMS: atom_id res chain seq x y z
N MET A 1 8.60 7.21 19.06
CA MET A 1 7.26 7.36 18.47
C MET A 1 6.87 6.07 17.78
N GLU A 2 5.69 5.58 18.08
CA GLU A 2 5.21 4.35 17.45
C GLU A 2 4.99 4.55 15.97
N SER A 3 5.40 3.59 15.17
CA SER A 3 5.09 3.58 13.75
C SER A 3 3.62 3.22 13.56
N LYS A 4 2.97 3.87 12.62
CA LYS A 4 1.55 3.64 12.34
C LYS A 4 1.41 2.59 11.25
N TRP A 5 1.90 1.38 11.51
CA TRP A 5 1.76 0.26 10.59
C TRP A 5 0.34 -0.27 10.62
N HIS A 6 -0.26 -0.37 9.46
CA HIS A 6 -1.53 -1.06 9.26
C HIS A 6 -1.19 -2.48 8.82
N GLU A 7 -1.83 -3.48 9.44
CA GLU A 7 -1.52 -4.89 9.16
C GLU A 7 -2.74 -5.63 8.70
N ILE A 8 -2.58 -6.44 7.66
CA ILE A 8 -3.61 -7.40 7.22
C ILE A 8 -2.93 -8.73 6.96
N GLU A 9 -3.71 -9.81 7.08
CA GLU A 9 -3.24 -11.16 6.78
C GLU A 9 -3.76 -11.60 5.42
N LEU A 10 -2.95 -12.39 4.71
CA LEU A 10 -3.30 -12.95 3.43
C LEU A 10 -2.71 -14.35 3.33
N ARG A 11 -3.53 -15.31 2.86
CA ARG A 11 -3.05 -16.66 2.57
C ARG A 11 -2.60 -16.72 1.11
N VAL A 12 -1.36 -17.18 0.87
CA VAL A 12 -0.83 -17.33 -0.49
C VAL A 12 -1.62 -18.40 -1.24
N ARG A 13 -2.14 -18.06 -2.42
CA ARG A 13 -2.89 -18.96 -3.27
C ARG A 13 -1.97 -19.66 -4.25
N TYR A 14 -2.37 -20.87 -4.66
CA TYR A 14 -1.61 -21.62 -5.67
C TYR A 14 -1.42 -20.80 -6.95
N SER A 15 -2.46 -20.08 -7.38
CA SER A 15 -2.42 -19.27 -8.60
C SER A 15 -1.39 -18.13 -8.55
N GLU A 16 -0.85 -17.83 -7.38
CA GLU A 16 0.15 -16.76 -7.21
C GLU A 16 1.57 -17.28 -7.36
N THR A 17 1.76 -18.59 -7.48
CA THR A 17 3.08 -19.19 -7.58
C THR A 17 3.48 -19.41 -9.05
N ASP A 18 4.78 -19.60 -9.26
CA ASP A 18 5.35 -19.83 -10.59
C ASP A 18 5.99 -21.23 -10.68
N ALA A 19 6.66 -21.50 -11.80
CA ALA A 19 7.29 -22.80 -12.04
C ALA A 19 8.41 -23.13 -11.05
N MET A 20 8.97 -22.14 -10.34
CA MET A 20 9.95 -22.35 -9.30
C MET A 20 9.32 -22.70 -7.95
N GLN A 21 7.98 -22.81 -7.89
CA GLN A 21 7.21 -23.12 -6.69
C GLN A 21 7.30 -22.05 -5.61
N VAL A 22 7.56 -20.82 -6.01
CA VAL A 22 7.53 -19.65 -5.14
C VAL A 22 6.59 -18.61 -5.71
N VAL A 23 6.19 -17.65 -4.90
CA VAL A 23 5.32 -16.58 -5.37
C VAL A 23 6.02 -15.81 -6.51
N TYR A 24 5.29 -15.63 -7.61
CA TYR A 24 5.79 -14.86 -8.74
C TYR A 24 6.02 -13.41 -8.31
N HIS A 25 7.17 -12.86 -8.65
CA HIS A 25 7.63 -11.59 -8.07
C HIS A 25 6.67 -10.42 -8.31
N ALA A 26 5.93 -10.41 -9.41
CA ALA A 26 4.98 -9.32 -9.67
C ALA A 26 3.81 -9.30 -8.68
N ASN A 27 3.50 -10.43 -8.05
CA ASN A 27 2.40 -10.50 -7.08
C ASN A 27 2.67 -9.70 -5.81
N TYR A 28 3.92 -9.44 -5.47
CA TYR A 28 4.22 -8.60 -4.30
C TYR A 28 3.74 -7.17 -4.51
N LEU A 29 3.78 -6.66 -5.73
CA LEU A 29 3.23 -5.34 -6.04
C LEU A 29 1.70 -5.34 -5.92
N ASN A 30 1.05 -6.44 -6.28
CA ASN A 30 -0.39 -6.62 -6.05
C ASN A 30 -0.71 -6.62 -4.56
N TRP A 31 0.13 -7.24 -3.75
CA TRP A 31 -0.04 -7.27 -2.30
C TRP A 31 0.17 -5.89 -1.68
N PHE A 32 1.10 -5.09 -2.21
CA PHE A 32 1.25 -3.69 -1.81
C PHE A 32 -0.05 -2.93 -2.07
N GLU A 33 -0.68 -3.17 -3.23
CA GLU A 33 -1.97 -2.54 -3.55
C GLU A 33 -3.05 -2.94 -2.55
N ILE A 34 -3.13 -4.22 -2.21
CA ILE A 34 -4.08 -4.69 -1.20
C ILE A 34 -3.82 -3.98 0.14
N GLY A 35 -2.56 -3.90 0.53
CA GLY A 35 -2.17 -3.26 1.78
C GLY A 35 -2.60 -1.80 1.86
N ARG A 36 -2.27 -1.01 0.84
CA ARG A 36 -2.65 0.40 0.85
C ARG A 36 -4.15 0.62 0.70
N THR A 37 -4.82 -0.24 -0.07
CA THR A 37 -6.28 -0.15 -0.23
C THR A 37 -6.99 -0.37 1.10
N GLU A 38 -6.58 -1.39 1.85
CA GLU A 38 -7.17 -1.66 3.16
C GLU A 38 -6.79 -0.58 4.18
N MET A 39 -5.58 -0.08 4.13
CA MET A 39 -5.18 1.04 4.98
C MET A 39 -6.05 2.28 4.70
N MET A 40 -6.24 2.65 3.43
CA MET A 40 -7.06 3.80 3.05
C MET A 40 -8.51 3.61 3.50
N ARG A 41 -9.03 2.39 3.37
CA ARG A 41 -10.38 2.07 3.88
C ARG A 41 -10.47 2.33 5.39
N ASN A 42 -9.43 2.00 6.12
CA ASN A 42 -9.36 2.19 7.57
C ASN A 42 -9.24 3.67 7.96
N THR A 43 -8.76 4.55 7.08
CA THR A 43 -8.71 5.98 7.34
C THR A 43 -10.08 6.65 7.21
N GLY A 44 -11.07 5.95 6.68
CA GLY A 44 -12.36 6.52 6.35
C GLY A 44 -12.40 7.20 4.99
N ALA A 45 -11.33 7.07 4.19
CA ALA A 45 -11.22 7.65 2.86
C ALA A 45 -10.86 6.57 1.83
N PRO A 46 -11.73 5.56 1.62
CA PRO A 46 -11.44 4.49 0.67
C PRO A 46 -11.34 5.03 -0.76
N TYR A 47 -10.53 4.35 -1.57
CA TYR A 47 -10.31 4.79 -2.95
C TYR A 47 -11.60 4.98 -3.74
N ARG A 48 -12.63 4.17 -3.47
CA ARG A 48 -13.92 4.32 -4.15
C ARG A 48 -14.52 5.70 -3.92
N GLU A 49 -14.47 6.23 -2.69
CA GLU A 49 -15.01 7.56 -2.37
C GLU A 49 -14.16 8.66 -3.02
N LEU A 50 -12.84 8.48 -3.04
CA LEU A 50 -11.95 9.40 -3.74
C LEU A 50 -12.28 9.44 -5.23
N GLU A 51 -12.44 8.28 -5.86
CA GLU A 51 -12.80 8.19 -7.28
C GLU A 51 -14.13 8.86 -7.57
N GLU A 52 -15.14 8.66 -6.72
CA GLU A 52 -16.43 9.30 -6.87
C GLU A 52 -16.31 10.83 -6.80
N ALA A 53 -15.39 11.34 -6.01
CA ALA A 53 -15.09 12.76 -5.91
C ALA A 53 -14.21 13.27 -7.05
N GLY A 54 -13.81 12.40 -7.98
CA GLY A 54 -12.96 12.77 -9.11
C GLY A 54 -11.47 12.85 -8.75
N ILE A 55 -11.07 12.22 -7.66
CA ILE A 55 -9.67 12.23 -7.18
C ILE A 55 -9.08 10.86 -7.41
N LEU A 56 -7.97 10.80 -8.13
CA LEU A 56 -7.24 9.57 -8.43
C LEU A 56 -5.86 9.61 -7.82
N LEU A 57 -5.30 8.43 -7.58
CA LEU A 57 -3.99 8.31 -6.93
C LEU A 57 -3.10 7.32 -7.70
N PRO A 58 -2.70 7.67 -8.93
CA PRO A 58 -1.87 6.79 -9.73
C PRO A 58 -0.49 6.59 -9.11
N VAL A 59 0.08 5.41 -9.34
CA VAL A 59 1.45 5.10 -8.96
C VAL A 59 2.38 5.81 -9.94
N ILE A 60 3.33 6.59 -9.42
CA ILE A 60 4.37 7.22 -10.24
C ILE A 60 5.74 6.59 -10.01
N GLU A 61 5.89 5.82 -8.95
CA GLU A 61 7.13 5.09 -8.68
C GLU A 61 6.78 3.91 -7.78
N ALA A 62 7.37 2.74 -8.05
CA ALA A 62 7.20 1.56 -7.23
C ALA A 62 8.54 0.84 -7.12
N ARG A 63 8.87 0.38 -5.91
CA ARG A 63 10.09 -0.36 -5.68
C ARG A 63 9.85 -1.49 -4.69
N ALA A 64 10.42 -2.64 -4.99
CA ALA A 64 10.34 -3.82 -4.13
C ALA A 64 11.74 -4.42 -3.99
N PHE A 65 12.08 -4.79 -2.76
CA PHE A 65 13.32 -5.48 -2.44
C PHE A 65 12.95 -6.89 -1.98
N TYR A 66 13.44 -7.90 -2.69
CA TYR A 66 13.10 -9.31 -2.46
C TYR A 66 14.16 -9.96 -1.59
N HIS A 67 13.79 -10.41 -0.41
CA HIS A 67 14.72 -10.98 0.57
C HIS A 67 14.59 -12.50 0.68
N SER A 68 13.35 -12.98 0.69
CA SER A 68 13.06 -14.40 0.83
C SER A 68 11.71 -14.69 0.17
N PRO A 69 11.53 -15.87 -0.46
CA PRO A 69 10.29 -16.14 -1.18
C PRO A 69 9.15 -16.56 -0.26
N ALA A 70 7.95 -16.12 -0.58
CA ALA A 70 6.73 -16.73 -0.06
C ALA A 70 6.40 -17.95 -0.92
N ARG A 71 5.70 -18.90 -0.32
CA ARG A 71 5.31 -20.15 -0.99
C ARG A 71 3.82 -20.38 -0.84
N TYR A 72 3.29 -21.29 -1.63
CA TYR A 72 1.88 -21.68 -1.56
C TYR A 72 1.50 -21.99 -0.11
N ASP A 73 0.34 -21.50 0.27
CA ASP A 73 -0.29 -21.70 1.58
C ASP A 73 0.39 -21.01 2.77
N ASP A 74 1.44 -20.25 2.53
CA ASP A 74 2.00 -19.39 3.58
C ASP A 74 0.94 -18.36 4.02
N LEU A 75 0.87 -18.11 5.31
CA LEU A 75 0.12 -16.96 5.83
C LEU A 75 1.10 -15.79 5.94
N ILE A 76 0.81 -14.71 5.24
CA ILE A 76 1.66 -13.54 5.25
C ILE A 76 0.94 -12.37 5.90
N ILE A 77 1.74 -11.46 6.44
CA ILE A 77 1.24 -10.19 6.99
C ILE A 77 1.77 -9.08 6.09
N ILE A 78 0.84 -8.30 5.56
CA ILE A 78 1.16 -7.12 4.76
C ILE A 78 1.07 -5.92 5.68
N ARG A 79 2.21 -5.27 5.92
CA ARG A 79 2.32 -4.10 6.78
C ARG A 79 2.48 -2.88 5.89
N THR A 80 1.63 -1.88 6.09
CA THR A 80 1.61 -0.66 5.29
C THR A 80 1.61 0.54 6.21
N ARG A 81 2.38 1.55 5.86
CA ARG A 81 2.32 2.85 6.55
C ARG A 81 2.45 3.98 5.54
N LEU A 82 1.88 5.11 5.90
CA LEU A 82 1.91 6.31 5.09
C LEU A 82 3.01 7.22 5.63
N THR A 83 3.96 7.58 4.79
CA THR A 83 5.12 8.39 5.22
C THR A 83 5.17 9.77 4.59
N GLU A 84 4.39 10.01 3.54
CA GLU A 84 4.26 11.32 2.92
C GLU A 84 2.86 11.43 2.32
N ALA A 85 2.20 12.57 2.47
CA ALA A 85 0.83 12.73 1.99
C ALA A 85 0.50 14.14 1.49
N ARG A 86 1.48 15.02 1.36
CA ARG A 86 1.22 16.41 0.98
C ARG A 86 1.19 16.61 -0.53
N VAL A 87 2.32 16.82 -1.15
CA VAL A 87 2.39 16.97 -2.61
C VAL A 87 2.36 15.61 -3.28
N LYS A 88 3.22 14.73 -2.80
CA LYS A 88 3.22 13.32 -3.20
C LYS A 88 2.67 12.48 -2.05
N VAL A 89 2.26 11.27 -2.37
CA VAL A 89 1.81 10.31 -1.37
C VAL A 89 2.76 9.12 -1.43
N LYS A 90 3.34 8.77 -0.28
CA LYS A 90 4.24 7.63 -0.22
C LYS A 90 3.76 6.64 0.82
N PHE A 91 3.62 5.40 0.39
CA PHE A 91 3.38 4.26 1.27
C PHE A 91 4.64 3.42 1.34
N GLU A 92 4.93 2.92 2.53
CA GLU A 92 5.98 1.92 2.73
C GLU A 92 5.36 0.61 3.14
N TYR A 93 5.97 -0.49 2.75
CA TYR A 93 5.45 -1.84 2.95
C TYR A 93 6.50 -2.77 3.49
N GLU A 94 6.04 -3.70 4.34
CA GLU A 94 6.79 -4.88 4.71
C GLU A 94 5.87 -6.08 4.57
N ILE A 95 6.36 -7.15 3.96
CA ILE A 95 5.62 -8.41 3.87
C ILE A 95 6.42 -9.45 4.63
N VAL A 96 5.78 -10.03 5.64
CA VAL A 96 6.41 -10.92 6.61
C VAL A 96 5.67 -12.25 6.60
N ARG A 97 6.40 -13.37 6.70
CA ARG A 97 5.77 -14.68 6.90
C ARG A 97 5.37 -14.78 8.37
N GLN A 98 4.11 -15.11 8.62
CA GLN A 98 3.57 -15.13 9.98
C GLN A 98 4.22 -16.21 10.83
N SER A 99 4.50 -17.37 10.25
CA SER A 99 4.96 -18.55 11.03
C SER A 99 6.34 -18.37 11.67
N ASP A 100 7.24 -17.61 11.01
CA ASP A 100 8.62 -17.44 11.49
C ASP A 100 9.07 -15.98 11.57
N ALA A 101 8.16 -15.04 11.30
CA ALA A 101 8.43 -13.61 11.27
C ALA A 101 9.52 -13.21 10.27
N GLN A 102 9.75 -14.04 9.25
CA GLN A 102 10.76 -13.77 8.23
C GLN A 102 10.31 -12.63 7.33
N LEU A 103 11.14 -11.60 7.20
CA LEU A 103 10.89 -10.54 6.22
C LEU A 103 11.07 -11.12 4.81
N LEU A 104 10.02 -11.06 4.00
CA LEU A 104 10.03 -11.59 2.64
C LEU A 104 10.35 -10.52 1.63
N VAL A 105 9.66 -9.39 1.70
CA VAL A 105 9.79 -8.27 0.77
C VAL A 105 9.54 -6.99 1.55
N ASN A 106 10.28 -5.94 1.23
CA ASN A 106 9.91 -4.60 1.65
C ASN A 106 10.00 -3.66 0.44
N GLY A 107 9.40 -2.49 0.55
CA GLY A 107 9.40 -1.56 -0.56
C GLY A 107 8.53 -0.36 -0.30
N TYR A 108 8.24 0.36 -1.40
CA TYR A 108 7.41 1.56 -1.31
C TYR A 108 6.73 1.83 -2.65
N THR A 109 5.67 2.61 -2.59
CA THR A 109 5.07 3.21 -3.77
C THR A 109 4.90 4.70 -3.54
N VAL A 110 5.11 5.47 -4.59
CA VAL A 110 4.91 6.91 -4.59
C VAL A 110 3.78 7.22 -5.56
N HIS A 111 2.88 8.09 -5.15
CA HIS A 111 1.68 8.44 -5.90
C HIS A 111 1.56 9.96 -5.99
N ALA A 112 0.72 10.41 -6.91
CA ALA A 112 0.36 11.82 -7.03
C ALA A 112 -1.16 11.95 -6.96
N TRP A 113 -1.64 13.02 -6.31
CA TRP A 113 -3.06 13.36 -6.35
C TRP A 113 -3.36 13.99 -7.70
N VAL A 114 -4.29 13.41 -8.46
CA VAL A 114 -4.69 13.93 -9.77
C VAL A 114 -6.20 13.91 -9.91
N ASN A 115 -6.71 14.69 -10.88
CA ASN A 115 -8.11 14.64 -11.27
C ASN A 115 -8.32 13.60 -12.38
N ARG A 116 -9.55 13.52 -12.92
CA ARG A 116 -9.89 12.55 -13.97
C ARG A 116 -9.15 12.77 -15.29
N ASP A 117 -8.61 13.96 -15.49
CA ASP A 117 -7.78 14.27 -16.66
C ASP A 117 -6.30 14.01 -16.40
N MET A 118 -5.98 13.34 -15.28
CA MET A 118 -4.61 13.03 -14.85
C MET A 118 -3.78 14.28 -14.60
N LYS A 119 -4.43 15.39 -14.23
CA LYS A 119 -3.74 16.62 -13.88
C LYS A 119 -3.55 16.72 -12.37
N PRO A 120 -2.38 17.20 -11.91
CA PRO A 120 -2.12 17.36 -10.49
C PRO A 120 -3.16 18.24 -9.80
N ILE A 121 -3.54 17.84 -8.59
CA ILE A 121 -4.42 18.63 -7.74
C ILE A 121 -3.80 18.75 -6.36
N GLN A 122 -4.26 19.72 -5.58
CA GLN A 122 -3.93 19.83 -4.17
C GLN A 122 -5.09 19.28 -3.37
N LEU A 123 -4.89 18.10 -2.78
CA LEU A 123 -5.96 17.44 -2.02
C LEU A 123 -6.49 18.33 -0.89
N ARG A 124 -5.60 19.07 -0.23
CA ARG A 124 -5.97 19.98 0.85
C ARG A 124 -7.06 20.97 0.43
N LYS A 125 -7.01 21.43 -0.84
CA LYS A 125 -8.01 22.38 -1.38
C LYS A 125 -9.21 21.65 -1.95
N ALA A 126 -8.99 20.53 -2.64
CA ALA A 126 -10.06 19.81 -3.34
C ALA A 126 -10.97 19.06 -2.37
N ALA A 127 -10.42 18.48 -1.29
CA ALA A 127 -11.18 17.69 -0.34
C ALA A 127 -10.52 17.80 1.05
N PRO A 128 -10.68 18.94 1.73
CA PRO A 128 -9.98 19.19 2.99
C PRO A 128 -10.31 18.18 4.09
N GLU A 129 -11.53 17.68 4.15
CA GLU A 129 -11.91 16.70 5.17
C GLU A 129 -11.19 15.37 4.95
N ILE A 130 -11.10 14.92 3.71
CA ILE A 130 -10.38 13.69 3.36
C ILE A 130 -8.90 13.88 3.65
N TYR A 131 -8.34 15.03 3.27
CA TYR A 131 -6.94 15.34 3.52
C TYR A 131 -6.60 15.26 5.01
N ASN A 132 -7.42 15.86 5.85
CA ASN A 132 -7.21 15.84 7.30
C ASN A 132 -7.31 14.42 7.86
N ALA A 133 -8.26 13.62 7.38
CA ALA A 133 -8.40 12.23 7.81
C ALA A 133 -7.13 11.43 7.47
N ILE A 134 -6.60 11.62 6.28
CA ILE A 134 -5.38 10.92 5.83
C ILE A 134 -4.18 11.36 6.66
N LEU A 135 -4.04 12.66 6.95
CA LEU A 135 -2.93 13.16 7.75
C LEU A 135 -2.88 12.53 9.14
N GLY A 136 -4.04 12.13 9.69
CA GLY A 136 -4.10 11.46 10.98
C GLY A 136 -3.38 10.11 10.99
N PHE A 137 -3.14 9.52 9.83
CA PHE A 137 -2.46 8.24 9.68
C PHE A 137 -1.00 8.38 9.23
N LEU A 138 -0.53 9.62 9.07
CA LEU A 138 0.84 9.88 8.63
C LEU A 138 1.82 9.45 9.71
N THR A 139 2.78 8.60 9.32
CA THR A 139 3.91 8.23 10.17
C THR A 139 5.00 9.26 9.97
N GLU A 140 5.37 9.96 11.03
CA GLU A 140 6.43 10.95 10.98
C GLU A 140 7.75 10.30 11.39
N ASN A 141 8.80 10.65 10.65
CA ASN A 141 10.16 10.17 10.94
C ASN A 141 10.89 11.17 11.82
#